data_543d6c8cfa952689b66e5057ea84a7b5
#
_entry.id   543d6c8cfa952689b66e5057ea84a7b5
#
_cell.length_a   1.000
_cell.length_b   1.000
_cell.length_c   1.000
_cell.angle_alpha   90.00
_cell.angle_beta   90.00
_cell.angle_gamma   90.00
#
_symmetry.space_group_name_H-M   'P 1'
#
loop_
_entity.id
_entity.type
_entity.pdbx_description
1 polymer ?
#
loop_
_entity_poly.entity_id
_entity_poly.type
_entity_poly.pdbx_seq_one_letter_code
_entity_poly.pdbx_strand_id
1 'polypeptide(L)'
;MRNLFKMVVLGAAVSFALQGCSLFSSEEDLNPMAPLPKVESAFTADTSWSSSVGDGIGDFYSQLKPVVEEERIYAAARDGDVTAFDRESGKELWSVDLADLPINADKRSARLSGGLVSRYGKLFLGS
;
A
#
# COMPACT_ATOMS: atom_id res chain seq x y z
N MET A 1 -53.32 38.00 -18.50
CA MET A 1 -53.42 37.49 -17.12
C MET A 1 -53.43 35.94 -17.04
N ARG A 2 -54.25 35.27 -17.88
CA ARG A 2 -54.40 33.79 -17.81
C ARG A 2 -53.10 32.99 -18.14
N ASN A 3 -52.23 33.50 -19.00
CA ASN A 3 -50.99 32.83 -19.35
C ASN A 3 -49.83 33.07 -18.35
N LEU A 4 -49.89 34.25 -17.68
CA LEU A 4 -48.90 34.56 -16.64
C LEU A 4 -49.13 33.66 -15.40
N PHE A 5 -50.38 33.39 -15.06
CA PHE A 5 -50.77 32.51 -13.95
C PHE A 5 -50.32 31.05 -14.21
N LYS A 6 -50.45 30.59 -15.47
CA LYS A 6 -49.99 29.24 -15.86
C LYS A 6 -48.45 29.10 -15.77
N MET A 7 -47.70 30.13 -16.15
CA MET A 7 -46.24 30.12 -16.04
C MET A 7 -45.74 30.12 -14.58
N VAL A 8 -46.41 30.86 -13.71
CA VAL A 8 -46.08 30.90 -12.29
C VAL A 8 -46.36 29.56 -11.61
N VAL A 9 -47.48 28.91 -11.93
CA VAL A 9 -47.81 27.57 -11.39
C VAL A 9 -46.86 26.51 -11.90
N LEU A 10 -46.43 26.57 -13.16
CA LEU A 10 -45.46 25.62 -13.71
C LEU A 10 -44.08 25.81 -13.10
N GLY A 11 -43.62 27.05 -12.84
CA GLY A 11 -42.38 27.36 -12.17
C GLY A 11 -42.33 26.87 -10.72
N ALA A 12 -43.43 27.00 -9.99
CA ALA A 12 -43.53 26.51 -8.61
C ALA A 12 -43.50 24.97 -8.53
N ALA A 13 -44.10 24.26 -9.48
CA ALA A 13 -44.10 22.80 -9.53
C ALA A 13 -42.71 22.22 -9.80
N VAL A 14 -41.91 22.87 -10.65
CA VAL A 14 -40.53 22.43 -10.95
C VAL A 14 -39.59 22.65 -9.76
N SER A 15 -39.80 23.71 -8.98
CA SER A 15 -38.97 23.99 -7.79
C SER A 15 -39.19 22.98 -6.66
N PHE A 16 -40.38 22.36 -6.55
CA PHE A 16 -40.64 21.30 -5.57
C PHE A 16 -40.04 19.94 -5.93
N ALA A 17 -39.79 19.69 -7.22
CA ALA A 17 -39.24 18.42 -7.67
C ALA A 17 -37.72 18.28 -7.42
N LEU A 18 -37.01 19.38 -7.15
CA LEU A 18 -35.55 19.39 -6.90
C LEU A 18 -35.16 19.22 -5.42
N GLN A 19 -36.11 19.17 -4.52
CA GLN A 19 -35.83 19.01 -3.08
C GLN A 19 -35.88 17.55 -2.59
N GLY A 20 -36.03 16.58 -3.51
CA GLY A 20 -36.25 15.19 -3.16
C GLY A 20 -34.98 14.38 -2.81
N CYS A 21 -33.78 14.94 -2.95
CA CYS A 21 -32.54 14.15 -2.77
C CYS A 21 -31.93 14.18 -1.35
N SER A 22 -32.45 14.97 -0.43
CA SER A 22 -31.91 15.05 0.93
C SER A 22 -32.68 14.28 2.00
N LEU A 23 -33.80 13.66 1.63
CA LEU A 23 -34.65 12.93 2.59
C LEU A 23 -34.29 11.45 2.77
N PHE A 24 -33.32 10.94 1.98
CA PHE A 24 -32.87 9.53 2.04
C PHE A 24 -31.41 9.34 2.44
N SER A 25 -30.75 10.39 2.90
CA SER A 25 -29.35 10.31 3.38
C SER A 25 -29.24 10.37 4.91
N SER A 26 -30.17 9.75 5.61
CA SER A 26 -29.83 9.27 6.96
C SER A 26 -29.43 7.80 6.83
N GLU A 27 -28.21 7.56 6.35
CA GLU A 27 -27.49 6.38 6.81
C GLU A 27 -27.30 6.58 8.32
N GLU A 28 -28.30 6.19 9.09
CA GLU A 28 -28.05 5.81 10.46
C GLU A 28 -27.00 4.72 10.38
N ASP A 29 -25.83 5.00 10.92
CA ASP A 29 -24.77 4.02 11.12
C ASP A 29 -25.35 2.97 12.08
N LEU A 30 -26.06 1.99 11.50
CA LEU A 30 -26.80 0.96 12.24
C LEU A 30 -25.89 0.07 13.07
N ASN A 31 -24.58 0.27 12.92
CA ASN A 31 -23.57 -0.44 13.69
C ASN A 31 -22.40 0.50 14.03
N PRO A 32 -22.56 1.44 14.97
CA PRO A 32 -21.46 2.26 15.41
C PRO A 32 -20.34 1.35 15.88
N MET A 33 -19.18 1.45 15.23
CA MET A 33 -17.99 0.68 15.64
C MET A 33 -17.76 0.93 17.13
N ALA A 34 -17.73 -0.14 17.90
CA ALA A 34 -17.43 -0.04 19.33
C ALA A 34 -16.06 0.63 19.48
N PRO A 35 -15.89 1.55 20.43
CA PRO A 35 -14.59 2.15 20.69
C PRO A 35 -13.59 1.04 21.03
N LEU A 36 -12.43 1.09 20.39
CA LEU A 36 -11.37 0.11 20.67
C LEU A 36 -11.00 0.19 22.15
N PRO A 37 -10.88 -0.95 22.82
CA PRO A 37 -10.45 -0.97 24.21
C PRO A 37 -9.03 -0.39 24.30
N LYS A 38 -8.78 0.39 25.35
CA LYS A 38 -7.44 0.89 25.63
C LYS A 38 -6.55 -0.30 25.96
N VAL A 39 -5.61 -0.60 25.09
CA VAL A 39 -4.61 -1.66 25.31
C VAL A 39 -3.41 -1.03 26.01
N GLU A 40 -3.07 -1.58 27.16
CA GLU A 40 -1.81 -1.25 27.84
C GLU A 40 -0.71 -2.14 27.25
N SER A 41 0.27 -1.52 26.59
CA SER A 41 1.40 -2.25 26.05
C SER A 41 2.29 -2.73 27.17
N ALA A 42 2.60 -4.04 27.18
CA ALA A 42 3.51 -4.63 28.15
C ALA A 42 4.98 -4.23 27.88
N PHE A 43 5.27 -3.71 26.69
CA PHE A 43 6.60 -3.23 26.31
C PHE A 43 6.47 -2.14 25.23
N THR A 44 7.51 -1.33 25.11
CA THR A 44 7.68 -0.37 24.01
C THR A 44 8.74 -0.93 23.08
N ALA A 45 8.42 -1.02 21.78
CA ALA A 45 9.38 -1.40 20.76
C ALA A 45 10.11 -0.14 20.27
N ASP A 46 11.44 -0.18 20.31
CA ASP A 46 12.28 0.88 19.76
C ASP A 46 12.86 0.45 18.42
N THR A 47 13.00 1.41 17.51
CA THR A 47 13.63 1.18 16.21
C THR A 47 15.13 1.29 16.34
N SER A 48 15.85 0.18 16.14
CA SER A 48 17.32 0.17 16.22
C SER A 48 17.94 0.84 14.99
N TRP A 49 17.41 0.56 13.80
CA TRP A 49 17.86 1.15 12.55
C TRP A 49 16.76 1.09 11.47
N SER A 50 16.94 1.85 10.40
CA SER A 50 16.04 1.87 9.24
C SER A 50 16.86 2.00 7.97
N SER A 51 16.44 1.35 6.89
CA SER A 51 17.07 1.42 5.58
C SER A 51 16.03 1.30 4.47
N SER A 52 16.41 1.70 3.25
CA SER A 52 15.56 1.59 2.05
C SER A 52 16.19 0.65 1.05
N VAL A 53 15.37 0.02 0.20
CA VAL A 53 15.81 -0.82 -0.91
C VAL A 53 15.08 -0.36 -2.16
N GLY A 54 15.82 0.11 -3.18
CA GLY A 54 15.27 0.65 -4.41
C GLY A 54 14.07 1.57 -4.18
N ASP A 55 13.10 1.51 -5.06
CA ASP A 55 11.81 2.23 -4.96
C ASP A 55 10.77 1.47 -4.10
N GLY A 56 11.18 0.38 -3.44
CA GLY A 56 10.30 -0.44 -2.63
C GLY A 56 9.26 -1.19 -3.45
N ILE A 57 8.02 -1.21 -2.98
CA ILE A 57 6.91 -1.88 -3.67
C ILE A 57 6.01 -0.91 -4.46
N GLY A 58 6.19 0.41 -4.26
CA GLY A 58 5.31 1.45 -4.83
C GLY A 58 3.85 1.25 -4.42
N ASP A 59 2.94 1.61 -5.32
CA ASP A 59 1.49 1.48 -5.11
C ASP A 59 0.95 0.06 -5.43
N PHE A 60 1.81 -0.91 -5.54
CA PHE A 60 1.44 -2.27 -5.96
C PHE A 60 1.33 -3.22 -4.78
N TYR A 61 0.34 -4.11 -4.83
CA TYR A 61 0.30 -5.22 -3.90
C TYR A 61 1.50 -6.16 -4.13
N SER A 62 2.19 -6.51 -3.07
CA SER A 62 3.38 -7.35 -3.15
C SER A 62 3.49 -8.26 -1.92
N GLN A 63 4.06 -9.43 -2.12
CA GLN A 63 4.43 -10.38 -1.07
C GLN A 63 5.92 -10.27 -0.68
N LEU A 64 6.62 -9.27 -1.21
CA LEU A 64 8.01 -9.00 -0.86
C LEU A 64 8.10 -8.65 0.62
N LYS A 65 8.73 -9.53 1.38
CA LYS A 65 9.02 -9.34 2.80
C LYS A 65 10.50 -9.57 3.01
N PRO A 66 11.15 -8.78 3.87
CA PRO A 66 12.52 -9.07 4.26
C PRO A 66 12.65 -10.48 4.86
N VAL A 67 13.75 -11.14 4.60
CA VAL A 67 14.09 -12.43 5.18
C VAL A 67 15.36 -12.32 5.99
N VAL A 68 15.37 -12.97 7.14
CA VAL A 68 16.52 -13.00 8.07
C VAL A 68 17.15 -14.38 8.01
N GLU A 69 18.44 -14.41 7.76
CA GLU A 69 19.28 -15.63 7.83
C GLU A 69 20.57 -15.31 8.58
N GLU A 70 20.76 -15.92 9.72
CA GLU A 70 21.89 -15.68 10.60
C GLU A 70 22.06 -14.19 10.96
N GLU A 71 23.20 -13.58 10.62
CA GLU A 71 23.54 -12.18 10.89
C GLU A 71 23.17 -11.24 9.72
N ARG A 72 22.33 -11.68 8.80
CA ARG A 72 21.96 -10.92 7.61
C ARG A 72 20.47 -10.76 7.46
N ILE A 73 20.09 -9.60 6.93
CA ILE A 73 18.72 -9.32 6.48
C ILE A 73 18.79 -9.07 4.98
N TYR A 74 17.97 -9.78 4.23
CA TYR A 74 17.83 -9.59 2.78
C TYR A 74 16.49 -8.94 2.50
N ALA A 75 16.49 -7.93 1.67
CA ALA A 75 15.27 -7.28 1.20
C ALA A 75 15.35 -7.04 -0.30
N ALA A 76 14.20 -6.99 -0.95
CA ALA A 76 14.10 -6.75 -2.38
C ALA A 76 13.02 -5.70 -2.66
N ALA A 77 13.25 -4.89 -3.69
CA ALA A 77 12.31 -3.96 -4.25
C ALA A 77 11.67 -4.53 -5.52
N ARG A 78 10.52 -4.00 -5.89
CA ARG A 78 9.74 -4.48 -7.03
C ARG A 78 10.45 -4.33 -8.37
N ASP A 79 11.24 -3.29 -8.54
CA ASP A 79 12.04 -2.97 -9.73
C ASP A 79 13.18 -3.96 -9.99
N GLY A 80 13.66 -4.65 -8.96
CA GLY A 80 14.69 -5.66 -9.08
C GLY A 80 15.90 -5.44 -8.18
N ASP A 81 15.92 -4.37 -7.41
CA ASP A 81 16.95 -4.16 -6.42
C ASP A 81 16.87 -5.20 -5.31
N VAL A 82 17.97 -5.86 -5.03
CA VAL A 82 18.11 -6.83 -3.93
C VAL A 82 19.29 -6.43 -3.08
N THR A 83 19.06 -6.22 -1.80
CA THR A 83 20.09 -5.74 -0.88
C THR A 83 20.20 -6.64 0.34
N ALA A 84 21.43 -6.87 0.78
CA ALA A 84 21.74 -7.50 2.06
C ALA A 84 22.26 -6.47 3.05
N PHE A 85 21.75 -6.58 4.27
CA PHE A 85 22.15 -5.74 5.40
C PHE A 85 22.73 -6.60 6.52
N ASP A 86 23.67 -6.04 7.26
CA ASP A 86 24.05 -6.54 8.55
C ASP A 86 22.86 -6.37 9.52
N ARG A 87 22.48 -7.44 10.19
CA ARG A 87 21.28 -7.50 11.02
C ARG A 87 21.33 -6.56 12.22
N GLU A 88 22.51 -6.40 12.82
CA GLU A 88 22.66 -5.63 14.04
C GLU A 88 22.77 -4.13 13.76
N SER A 89 23.60 -3.77 12.80
CA SER A 89 23.93 -2.37 12.49
C SER A 89 23.06 -1.75 11.39
N GLY A 90 22.37 -2.56 10.59
CA GLY A 90 21.67 -2.10 9.40
C GLY A 90 22.57 -1.65 8.25
N LYS A 91 23.89 -1.89 8.37
CA LYS A 91 24.84 -1.51 7.33
C LYS A 91 24.62 -2.39 6.09
N GLU A 92 24.58 -1.75 4.91
CA GLU A 92 24.55 -2.45 3.64
C GLU A 92 25.83 -3.28 3.45
N LEU A 93 25.66 -4.55 3.17
CA LEU A 93 26.76 -5.48 2.87
C LEU A 93 27.00 -5.58 1.36
N TRP A 94 25.92 -5.66 0.60
CA TRP A 94 25.93 -5.64 -0.87
C TRP A 94 24.55 -5.30 -1.41
N SER A 95 24.50 -4.81 -2.65
CA SER A 95 23.27 -4.60 -3.43
C SER A 95 23.47 -5.08 -4.87
N VAL A 96 22.41 -5.59 -5.49
CA VAL A 96 22.38 -6.07 -6.88
C VAL A 96 21.07 -5.63 -7.52
N ASP A 97 21.16 -5.01 -8.69
CA ASP A 97 20.01 -4.79 -9.57
C ASP A 97 19.89 -5.96 -10.56
N LEU A 98 18.76 -6.66 -10.50
CA LEU A 98 18.48 -7.78 -11.40
C LEU A 98 18.26 -7.34 -12.85
N ALA A 99 17.94 -6.07 -13.09
CA ALA A 99 17.83 -5.52 -14.44
C ALA A 99 19.19 -5.44 -15.14
N ASP A 100 20.27 -5.29 -14.38
CA ASP A 100 21.64 -5.18 -14.91
C ASP A 100 22.35 -6.53 -15.09
N LEU A 101 21.72 -7.63 -14.67
CA LEU A 101 22.32 -8.95 -14.85
C LEU A 101 22.42 -9.33 -16.33
N PRO A 102 23.50 -10.02 -16.75
CA PRO A 102 23.70 -10.43 -18.15
C PRO A 102 22.58 -11.28 -18.73
N ILE A 103 21.85 -12.01 -17.89
CA ILE A 103 20.70 -12.81 -18.28
C ILE A 103 19.49 -11.94 -18.72
N ASN A 104 19.44 -10.68 -18.29
CA ASN A 104 18.39 -9.73 -18.64
C ASN A 104 18.88 -8.82 -19.78
N ALA A 105 18.98 -9.36 -21.01
CA ALA A 105 19.49 -8.64 -22.16
C ALA A 105 18.74 -7.33 -22.49
N ASP A 106 17.45 -7.28 -22.15
CA ASP A 106 16.58 -6.13 -22.42
C ASP A 106 16.58 -5.08 -21.27
N LYS A 107 17.32 -5.32 -20.21
CA LYS A 107 17.37 -4.44 -19.00
C LYS A 107 15.98 -4.05 -18.49
N ARG A 108 15.05 -4.98 -18.48
CA ARG A 108 13.69 -4.74 -17.99
C ARG A 108 13.66 -4.88 -16.48
N SER A 109 12.86 -4.02 -15.85
CA SER A 109 12.53 -4.18 -14.43
C SER A 109 12.05 -5.61 -14.15
N ALA A 110 12.57 -6.22 -13.10
CA ALA A 110 12.25 -7.59 -12.74
C ALA A 110 10.78 -7.78 -12.31
N ARG A 111 10.08 -6.68 -11.94
CA ARG A 111 8.68 -6.66 -11.47
C ARG A 111 8.42 -7.68 -10.37
N LEU A 112 9.35 -7.79 -9.45
CA LEU A 112 9.25 -8.73 -8.35
C LEU A 112 7.94 -8.52 -7.57
N SER A 113 7.25 -9.61 -7.28
CA SER A 113 6.01 -9.60 -6.51
C SER A 113 5.89 -10.79 -5.57
N GLY A 114 6.65 -11.85 -5.83
CA GLY A 114 6.71 -13.05 -5.02
C GLY A 114 7.56 -12.87 -3.76
N GLY A 115 7.41 -13.81 -2.82
CA GLY A 115 8.19 -13.80 -1.59
C GLY A 115 9.69 -13.98 -1.82
N LEU A 116 10.48 -13.31 -0.99
CA LEU A 116 11.91 -13.55 -0.87
C LEU A 116 12.13 -14.72 0.09
N VAL A 117 12.92 -15.71 -0.30
CA VAL A 117 13.30 -16.84 0.56
C VAL A 117 14.81 -17.02 0.53
N SER A 118 15.43 -17.16 1.70
CA SER A 118 16.83 -17.53 1.83
C SER A 118 16.95 -18.98 2.31
N ARG A 119 17.78 -19.76 1.65
CA ARG A 119 18.08 -21.13 2.05
C ARG A 119 19.43 -21.60 1.50
N TYR A 120 20.24 -22.20 2.37
CA TYR A 120 21.57 -22.74 2.00
C TYR A 120 22.44 -21.70 1.30
N GLY A 121 22.45 -20.46 1.77
CA GLY A 121 23.23 -19.37 1.19
C GLY A 121 22.76 -18.91 -0.21
N LYS A 122 21.55 -19.26 -0.61
CA LYS A 122 20.91 -18.84 -1.87
C LYS A 122 19.64 -18.07 -1.61
N LEU A 123 19.40 -17.03 -2.41
CA LEU A 123 18.17 -16.27 -2.41
C LEU A 123 17.29 -16.72 -3.58
N PHE A 124 16.01 -16.92 -3.30
CA PHE A 124 14.99 -17.24 -4.28
C PHE A 124 13.95 -16.11 -4.28
N LEU A 125 13.64 -15.61 -5.46
CA LEU A 125 12.68 -14.54 -5.69
C LEU A 125 11.71 -14.97 -6.77
N GLY A 126 10.45 -14.52 -6.64
CA GLY A 126 9.41 -14.71 -7.64
C GLY A 126 9.11 -13.42 -8.40
N SER A 127 8.89 -13.51 -9.70
CA SER A 127 8.50 -12.40 -10.59
C SER A 127 7.17 -12.72 -11.30
#